data_5bc74a0e8b1f5ce91cc55e85866d805c
#
_entry.id   5bc74a0e8b1f5ce91cc55e85866d805c
#
_cell.length_a   1.000
_cell.length_b   1.000
_cell.length_c   1.000
_cell.angle_alpha   90.00
_cell.angle_beta   90.00
_cell.angle_gamma   90.00
#
_symmetry.space_group_name_H-M   'P 1'
#
loop_
_entity.id
_entity.type
_entity.pdbx_description
1 polymer ?
#
loop_
_entity_poly.entity_id
_entity_poly.type
_entity_poly.pdbx_seq_one_letter_code
_entity_poly.pdbx_strand_id
1 'polypeptide(L)'
;DGQARWESTLESGEAPAGAFYSGNDGTPEQLAALARALLRAEGRRLNLLPAGSASIRQVAEHEVSLGEQSRRVTLYAISGLDLTPQYLWLDEQRELFALTYGWMGLAPRGWGAALEDLQAVQDRAEKDYHRSLARELTNELPANWVVRNVSVLDVEDGALRAGQVVAVSAGRILRIADDNGADLPVYGDLQPRVIDGQGMILMPGLWDMHTHLSLDDGLLQIAAGVTAVRDLANDPERLRNVRAAFDSGEVIGPRSVAAGFIDGKSPYSAPTGRLAENLDQALSMVGEYAEEGYPQVKIYSSIDPEWVEPIAAAVHAKGMRLSGHIPSYMTARQAVLDGFDEIQHINMLFLNFLAGPEDDTRTPLRFALVAERAGDLDLDSAAVKDFIGLLRDKGVVVDPTVTIFDSMFRHRSGQLDPSYAMIADHMPPTVRRGMLGGEMDIDDDNAATYARS
;
A
#
# COMPACT_ATOMS: atom_id res chain seq x y z
N ASP A 1 -35.53 22.69 -11.21
CA ASP A 1 -36.29 21.59 -11.81
C ASP A 1 -36.36 20.32 -10.96
N GLY A 2 -35.75 20.28 -9.78
CA GLY A 2 -35.76 19.11 -8.88
C GLY A 2 -34.89 17.94 -9.35
N GLN A 3 -34.01 18.15 -10.32
CA GLN A 3 -33.03 17.19 -10.79
C GLN A 3 -31.61 17.69 -10.56
N ALA A 4 -30.72 16.81 -10.14
CA ALA A 4 -29.28 17.02 -10.11
C ALA A 4 -28.67 16.31 -11.32
N ARG A 5 -27.73 16.95 -12.00
CA ARG A 5 -26.95 16.38 -13.10
C ARG A 5 -25.47 16.50 -12.80
N TRP A 6 -24.70 15.50 -13.19
CA TRP A 6 -23.26 15.51 -13.08
C TRP A 6 -22.60 14.94 -14.33
N GLU A 7 -21.40 15.41 -14.60
CA GLU A 7 -20.54 14.96 -15.68
C GLU A 7 -19.08 15.11 -15.24
N SER A 8 -18.31 14.06 -15.45
CA SER A 8 -16.87 14.01 -15.22
C SER A 8 -16.21 13.15 -16.29
N THR A 9 -14.89 13.00 -16.25
CA THR A 9 -14.15 12.08 -17.13
C THR A 9 -14.48 10.61 -16.86
N LEU A 10 -15.00 10.29 -15.68
CA LEU A 10 -15.27 8.91 -15.26
C LEU A 10 -16.75 8.52 -15.42
N GLU A 11 -17.66 9.47 -15.26
CA GLU A 11 -19.10 9.19 -15.21
C GLU A 11 -19.96 10.41 -15.51
N SER A 12 -21.17 10.15 -15.95
CA SER A 12 -22.21 11.15 -16.06
C SER A 12 -23.55 10.58 -15.61
N GLY A 13 -24.49 11.45 -15.20
CA GLY A 13 -25.79 10.98 -14.79
C GLY A 13 -26.74 12.09 -14.35
N GLU A 14 -27.97 11.68 -14.02
CA GLU A 14 -28.97 12.54 -13.42
C GLU A 14 -29.79 11.77 -12.37
N ALA A 15 -30.22 12.47 -11.34
CA ALA A 15 -31.08 11.93 -10.30
C ALA A 15 -31.93 13.04 -9.66
N PRO A 16 -32.98 12.70 -8.91
CA PRO A 16 -33.72 13.69 -8.12
C PRO A 16 -32.77 14.46 -7.19
N ALA A 17 -32.93 15.79 -7.13
CA ALA A 17 -32.17 16.63 -6.21
C ALA A 17 -32.54 16.30 -4.75
N GLY A 18 -31.61 16.55 -3.81
CA GLY A 18 -31.82 16.35 -2.36
C GLY A 18 -30.76 15.49 -1.68
N ALA A 19 -29.79 14.98 -2.45
CA ALA A 19 -28.60 14.31 -1.91
C ALA A 19 -27.33 15.10 -2.26
N PHE A 20 -26.23 14.82 -1.56
CA PHE A 20 -24.95 15.48 -1.80
C PHE A 20 -24.19 14.75 -2.91
N TYR A 21 -23.74 15.47 -3.94
CA TYR A 21 -22.87 14.87 -4.96
C TYR A 21 -21.44 14.74 -4.42
N SER A 22 -20.92 13.52 -4.41
CA SER A 22 -19.53 13.21 -4.08
C SER A 22 -18.79 12.83 -5.37
N GLY A 23 -17.90 13.70 -5.86
CA GLY A 23 -17.01 13.38 -6.98
C GLY A 23 -15.98 12.32 -6.61
N ASN A 24 -15.46 11.57 -7.60
CA ASN A 24 -14.42 10.58 -7.37
C ASN A 24 -13.07 11.24 -7.03
N ASP A 25 -12.71 12.30 -7.75
CA ASP A 25 -11.46 13.05 -7.54
C ASP A 25 -11.74 14.35 -6.79
N GLY A 26 -12.45 14.22 -5.66
CA GLY A 26 -12.87 15.37 -4.86
C GLY A 26 -11.68 16.17 -4.34
N THR A 27 -11.76 17.50 -4.46
CA THR A 27 -10.77 18.38 -3.84
C THR A 27 -10.90 18.33 -2.31
N PRO A 28 -9.85 18.72 -1.56
CA PRO A 28 -9.91 18.89 -0.11
C PRO A 28 -11.12 19.70 0.35
N GLU A 29 -11.47 20.76 -0.38
CA GLU A 29 -12.62 21.59 -0.07
C GLU A 29 -13.97 20.88 -0.31
N GLN A 30 -14.05 19.94 -1.23
CA GLN A 30 -15.25 19.12 -1.41
C GLN A 30 -15.52 18.24 -0.19
N LEU A 31 -14.47 17.65 0.41
CA LEU A 31 -14.57 16.89 1.65
C LEU A 31 -15.07 17.78 2.80
N ALA A 32 -14.54 19.01 2.91
CA ALA A 32 -14.98 19.99 3.89
C ALA A 32 -16.44 20.44 3.64
N ALA A 33 -16.84 20.62 2.39
CA ALA A 33 -18.22 20.95 2.03
C ALA A 33 -19.18 19.81 2.43
N LEU A 34 -18.79 18.56 2.19
CA LEU A 34 -19.55 17.38 2.65
C LEU A 34 -19.63 17.35 4.19
N ALA A 35 -18.52 17.59 4.88
CA ALA A 35 -18.49 17.65 6.33
C ALA A 35 -19.48 18.69 6.87
N ARG A 36 -19.47 19.91 6.30
CA ARG A 36 -20.40 20.99 6.67
C ARG A 36 -21.88 20.60 6.41
N ALA A 37 -22.15 19.90 5.30
CA ALA A 37 -23.49 19.41 4.99
C ALA A 37 -23.94 18.33 5.99
N LEU A 38 -23.07 17.36 6.30
CA LEU A 38 -23.32 16.30 7.29
C LEU A 38 -23.54 16.86 8.70
N LEU A 39 -22.77 17.87 9.10
CA LEU A 39 -22.93 18.52 10.42
C LEU A 39 -24.26 19.27 10.57
N ARG A 40 -24.91 19.65 9.45
CA ARG A 40 -26.24 20.28 9.43
C ARG A 40 -27.38 19.28 9.30
N ALA A 41 -27.08 18.08 8.79
CA ALA A 41 -28.07 17.05 8.54
C ALA A 41 -28.59 16.42 9.84
N GLU A 42 -29.87 16.04 9.84
CA GLU A 42 -30.45 15.23 10.93
C GLU A 42 -29.72 13.88 11.01
N GLY A 43 -29.37 13.48 12.23
CA GLY A 43 -28.58 12.27 12.46
C GLY A 43 -27.17 12.28 11.89
N ARG A 44 -26.68 13.45 11.41
CA ARG A 44 -25.33 13.60 10.81
C ARG A 44 -25.06 12.58 9.69
N ARG A 45 -26.05 12.33 8.89
CA ARG A 45 -26.01 11.38 7.77
C ARG A 45 -26.71 11.97 6.53
N LEU A 46 -26.16 11.70 5.35
CA LEU A 46 -26.71 12.10 4.06
C LEU A 46 -26.58 10.97 3.05
N ASN A 47 -27.56 10.90 2.15
CA ASN A 47 -27.40 10.12 0.93
C ASN A 47 -26.47 10.86 -0.03
N LEU A 48 -25.70 10.09 -0.77
CA LEU A 48 -24.75 10.59 -1.76
C LEU A 48 -25.26 10.35 -3.18
N LEU A 49 -24.90 11.22 -4.09
CA LEU A 49 -25.01 11.02 -5.52
C LEU A 49 -23.62 10.69 -6.09
N PRO A 50 -23.56 9.79 -7.06
CA PRO A 50 -24.64 9.00 -7.67
C PRO A 50 -25.19 7.88 -6.78
N ALA A 51 -24.47 7.42 -5.77
CA ALA A 51 -24.90 6.34 -4.90
C ALA A 51 -24.19 6.38 -3.53
N GLY A 52 -24.74 5.66 -2.56
CA GLY A 52 -24.16 5.52 -1.22
C GLY A 52 -24.73 6.48 -0.19
N SER A 53 -24.10 6.50 0.96
CA SER A 53 -24.41 7.44 2.03
C SER A 53 -23.16 7.69 2.87
N ALA A 54 -23.05 8.88 3.44
CA ALA A 54 -21.98 9.23 4.37
C ALA A 54 -22.53 9.64 5.73
N SER A 55 -21.73 9.47 6.75
CA SER A 55 -21.98 9.96 8.11
C SER A 55 -20.73 10.59 8.68
N ILE A 56 -20.90 11.52 9.63
CA ILE A 56 -19.80 12.24 10.27
C ILE A 56 -19.87 12.12 11.77
N ARG A 57 -18.72 11.90 12.41
CA ARG A 57 -18.56 12.00 13.86
C ARG A 57 -17.41 12.93 14.22
N GLN A 58 -17.57 13.65 15.33
CA GLN A 58 -16.47 14.37 15.95
C GLN A 58 -15.56 13.36 16.67
N VAL A 59 -14.26 13.54 16.52
CA VAL A 59 -13.25 12.61 17.05
C VAL A 59 -12.42 13.25 18.15
N ALA A 60 -11.86 14.42 17.89
CA ALA A 60 -11.00 15.16 18.84
C ALA A 60 -11.12 16.65 18.63
N GLU A 61 -10.71 17.41 19.65
CA GLU A 61 -10.44 18.84 19.53
C GLU A 61 -8.98 19.09 19.88
N HIS A 62 -8.38 20.05 19.20
CA HIS A 62 -7.00 20.43 19.43
C HIS A 62 -6.82 21.94 19.28
N GLU A 63 -5.83 22.51 19.97
CA GLU A 63 -5.46 23.89 19.85
C GLU A 63 -4.09 23.98 19.18
N VAL A 64 -4.02 24.66 18.04
CA VAL A 64 -2.79 24.91 17.31
C VAL A 64 -2.35 26.35 17.47
N SER A 65 -1.04 26.59 17.54
CA SER A 65 -0.48 27.93 17.77
C SER A 65 0.52 28.30 16.69
N LEU A 66 0.51 29.58 16.31
CA LEU A 66 1.48 30.19 15.41
C LEU A 66 1.90 31.56 15.97
N GLY A 67 3.04 31.60 16.65
CA GLY A 67 3.45 32.77 17.42
C GLY A 67 2.42 33.09 18.52
N GLU A 68 1.84 34.30 18.50
CA GLU A 68 0.80 34.71 19.44
C GLU A 68 -0.63 34.33 19.00
N GLN A 69 -0.78 33.77 17.82
CA GLN A 69 -2.09 33.32 17.31
C GLN A 69 -2.37 31.91 17.75
N SER A 70 -3.58 31.64 18.21
CA SER A 70 -4.10 30.33 18.54
C SER A 70 -5.40 30.07 17.78
N ARG A 71 -5.62 28.84 17.35
CA ARG A 71 -6.87 28.37 16.73
C ARG A 71 -7.29 27.04 17.34
N ARG A 72 -8.56 26.94 17.66
CA ARG A 72 -9.16 25.65 18.00
C ARG A 72 -9.61 24.97 16.72
N VAL A 73 -9.19 23.72 16.55
CA VAL A 73 -9.55 22.89 15.40
C VAL A 73 -10.16 21.57 15.88
N THR A 74 -11.08 21.06 15.10
CA THR A 74 -11.81 19.83 15.45
C THR A 74 -11.56 18.78 14.37
N LEU A 75 -11.13 17.59 14.81
CA LEU A 75 -10.99 16.41 13.95
C LEU A 75 -12.35 15.75 13.78
N TYR A 76 -12.73 15.55 12.54
CA TYR A 76 -13.91 14.78 12.15
C TYR A 76 -13.52 13.55 11.35
N ALA A 77 -14.28 12.46 11.52
CA ALA A 77 -14.20 11.25 10.71
C ALA A 77 -15.48 11.11 9.89
N ILE A 78 -15.34 10.94 8.58
CA ILE A 78 -16.43 10.70 7.63
C ILE A 78 -16.34 9.25 7.18
N SER A 79 -17.41 8.47 7.45
CA SER A 79 -17.53 7.09 7.01
C SER A 79 -18.49 6.98 5.82
N GLY A 80 -18.25 5.97 4.95
CA GLY A 80 -19.08 5.68 3.78
C GLY A 80 -18.52 6.20 2.46
N LEU A 81 -17.34 6.84 2.48
CA LEU A 81 -16.61 7.27 1.28
C LEU A 81 -15.56 6.25 0.86
N ASP A 82 -15.00 5.55 1.81
CA ASP A 82 -13.92 4.61 1.61
C ASP A 82 -14.12 3.38 2.52
N LEU A 83 -13.22 2.41 2.43
CA LEU A 83 -13.19 1.22 3.29
C LEU A 83 -12.87 1.59 4.75
N THR A 84 -12.12 2.67 4.96
CA THR A 84 -11.84 3.28 6.27
C THR A 84 -12.41 4.69 6.34
N PRO A 85 -12.61 5.27 7.54
CA PRO A 85 -13.07 6.64 7.68
C PRO A 85 -12.05 7.63 7.11
N GLN A 86 -12.52 8.63 6.39
CA GLN A 86 -11.69 9.76 5.97
C GLN A 86 -11.71 10.85 7.03
N TYR A 87 -10.53 11.38 7.35
CA TYR A 87 -10.34 12.37 8.41
C TYR A 87 -10.10 13.76 7.86
N LEU A 88 -10.63 14.79 8.55
CA LEU A 88 -10.35 16.18 8.24
C LEU A 88 -10.42 17.04 9.50
N TRP A 89 -9.66 18.13 9.48
CA TRP A 89 -9.64 19.14 10.51
C TRP A 89 -10.41 20.40 10.07
N LEU A 90 -11.42 20.79 10.83
CA LEU A 90 -12.15 22.04 10.63
C LEU A 90 -11.86 23.02 11.77
N ASP A 91 -11.81 24.32 11.44
CA ASP A 91 -11.72 25.38 12.43
C ASP A 91 -13.09 25.69 13.10
N GLU A 92 -13.12 26.68 13.97
CA GLU A 92 -14.33 27.13 14.69
C GLU A 92 -15.44 27.62 13.74
N GLN A 93 -15.08 28.12 12.56
CA GLN A 93 -16.00 28.55 11.51
C GLN A 93 -16.45 27.40 10.62
N ARG A 94 -15.95 26.17 10.87
CA ARG A 94 -16.14 24.95 10.06
C ARG A 94 -15.52 25.07 8.66
N GLU A 95 -14.52 25.92 8.51
CA GLU A 95 -13.70 25.95 7.32
C GLU A 95 -12.59 24.89 7.40
N LEU A 96 -12.12 24.43 6.23
CA LEU A 96 -11.03 23.45 6.18
C LEU A 96 -9.77 24.04 6.78
N PHE A 97 -9.30 23.43 7.86
CA PHE A 97 -8.03 23.82 8.45
C PHE A 97 -6.89 22.90 8.00
N ALA A 98 -7.06 21.57 8.07
CA ALA A 98 -6.02 20.67 7.64
C ALA A 98 -6.57 19.33 7.14
N LEU A 99 -5.76 18.70 6.28
CA LEU A 99 -5.79 17.26 5.98
C LEU A 99 -4.39 16.72 6.25
N THR A 100 -4.31 15.53 6.85
CA THR A 100 -3.06 14.83 7.09
C THR A 100 -3.18 13.39 6.58
N TYR A 101 -2.22 12.97 5.73
CA TYR A 101 -2.22 11.67 5.05
C TYR A 101 -0.92 10.89 5.30
N GLY A 102 -0.27 11.12 6.43
CA GLY A 102 0.99 10.46 6.74
C GLY A 102 2.19 11.00 5.97
N TRP A 103 2.21 10.86 4.66
CA TRP A 103 3.29 11.37 3.81
C TRP A 103 3.08 12.80 3.34
N MET A 104 1.87 13.28 3.34
CA MET A 104 1.50 14.62 2.87
C MET A 104 0.52 15.28 3.80
N GLY A 105 0.50 16.60 3.82
CA GLY A 105 -0.46 17.37 4.56
C GLY A 105 -0.80 18.69 3.86
N LEU A 106 -2.00 19.16 4.13
CA LEU A 106 -2.49 20.46 3.70
C LEU A 106 -2.84 21.28 4.95
N ALA A 107 -2.37 22.53 4.98
CA ALA A 107 -2.75 23.52 6.00
C ALA A 107 -2.76 24.92 5.38
N PRO A 108 -3.41 25.91 6.01
CA PRO A 108 -3.33 27.31 5.57
C PRO A 108 -1.89 27.78 5.55
N ARG A 109 -1.60 28.72 4.65
CA ARG A 109 -0.26 29.31 4.52
C ARG A 109 0.27 29.77 5.89
N GLY A 110 1.45 29.32 6.25
CA GLY A 110 2.14 29.61 7.50
C GLY A 110 1.87 28.61 8.64
N TRP A 111 0.85 27.77 8.54
CA TRP A 111 0.47 26.79 9.57
C TRP A 111 1.06 25.39 9.35
N GLY A 112 1.97 25.23 8.41
CA GLY A 112 2.58 23.92 8.10
C GLY A 112 3.23 23.22 9.31
N ALA A 113 3.80 23.97 10.26
CA ALA A 113 4.36 23.42 11.48
C ALA A 113 3.32 22.75 12.41
N ALA A 114 2.04 23.06 12.27
CA ALA A 114 0.98 22.41 13.04
C ALA A 114 0.63 21.00 12.53
N LEU A 115 1.03 20.66 11.31
CA LEU A 115 0.67 19.36 10.70
C LEU A 115 1.18 18.17 11.50
N GLU A 116 2.37 18.25 12.08
CA GLU A 116 2.96 17.17 12.89
C GLU A 116 2.11 16.89 14.13
N ASP A 117 1.74 17.94 14.89
CA ASP A 117 0.88 17.80 16.07
C ASP A 117 -0.51 17.27 15.71
N LEU A 118 -1.10 17.77 14.61
CA LEU A 118 -2.41 17.31 14.13
C LEU A 118 -2.36 15.85 13.67
N GLN A 119 -1.29 15.44 12.97
CA GLN A 119 -1.08 14.04 12.58
C GLN A 119 -0.99 13.15 13.81
N ALA A 120 -0.24 13.54 14.83
CA ALA A 120 -0.12 12.75 16.05
C ALA A 120 -1.45 12.58 16.82
N VAL A 121 -2.35 13.57 16.75
CA VAL A 121 -3.71 13.45 17.30
C VAL A 121 -4.55 12.49 16.45
N GLN A 122 -4.46 12.61 15.12
CA GLN A 122 -5.19 11.76 14.18
C GLN A 122 -4.74 10.30 14.28
N ASP A 123 -3.45 10.02 14.33
CA ASP A 123 -2.88 8.66 14.47
C ASP A 123 -3.43 7.95 15.72
N ARG A 124 -3.59 8.68 16.83
CA ARG A 124 -4.23 8.10 18.03
C ARG A 124 -5.69 7.73 17.79
N ALA A 125 -6.42 8.60 17.11
CA ALA A 125 -7.84 8.36 16.81
C ALA A 125 -8.04 7.20 15.81
N GLU A 126 -7.19 7.09 14.80
CA GLU A 126 -7.14 5.97 13.87
C GLU A 126 -6.82 4.67 14.61
N LYS A 127 -5.80 4.70 15.46
CA LYS A 127 -5.43 3.54 16.27
C LYS A 127 -6.58 3.08 17.17
N ASP A 128 -7.29 4.00 17.82
CA ASP A 128 -8.46 3.67 18.65
C ASP A 128 -9.62 3.08 17.84
N TYR A 129 -9.83 3.55 16.61
CA TYR A 129 -10.79 2.98 15.68
C TYR A 129 -10.42 1.53 15.34
N HIS A 130 -9.18 1.27 14.91
CA HIS A 130 -8.70 -0.07 14.56
C HIS A 130 -8.67 -1.02 15.77
N ARG A 131 -8.37 -0.53 16.97
CA ARG A 131 -8.51 -1.29 18.23
C ARG A 131 -9.96 -1.72 18.48
N SER A 132 -10.93 -0.87 18.14
CA SER A 132 -12.34 -1.25 18.29
C SER A 132 -12.73 -2.36 17.32
N LEU A 133 -12.24 -2.31 16.09
CA LEU A 133 -12.41 -3.37 15.09
C LEU A 133 -11.74 -4.68 15.54
N ALA A 134 -10.52 -4.59 16.07
CA ALA A 134 -9.81 -5.77 16.57
C ALA A 134 -10.60 -6.48 17.68
N ARG A 135 -11.16 -5.73 18.64
CA ARG A 135 -11.99 -6.30 19.71
C ARG A 135 -13.28 -6.93 19.21
N GLU A 136 -13.86 -6.40 18.15
CA GLU A 136 -15.11 -6.90 17.56
C GLU A 136 -14.89 -8.14 16.70
N LEU A 137 -13.81 -8.16 15.90
CA LEU A 137 -13.63 -9.13 14.83
C LEU A 137 -12.68 -10.28 15.18
N THR A 138 -11.83 -10.13 16.20
CA THR A 138 -10.89 -11.19 16.58
C THR A 138 -11.59 -12.31 17.32
N ASN A 139 -11.38 -13.54 16.84
CA ASN A 139 -11.76 -14.76 17.52
C ASN A 139 -10.53 -15.41 18.14
N GLU A 140 -10.49 -15.47 19.47
CA GLU A 140 -9.40 -16.17 20.15
C GLU A 140 -9.54 -17.69 19.98
N LEU A 141 -8.46 -18.32 19.57
CA LEU A 141 -8.31 -19.76 19.53
C LEU A 141 -7.52 -20.23 20.77
N PRO A 142 -7.87 -21.38 21.37
CA PRO A 142 -7.04 -21.96 22.42
C PRO A 142 -5.67 -22.34 21.85
N ALA A 143 -4.69 -22.58 22.73
CA ALA A 143 -3.34 -22.96 22.32
C ALA A 143 -3.31 -24.22 21.45
N ASN A 144 -4.29 -25.13 21.63
CA ASN A 144 -4.44 -26.36 20.86
C ASN A 144 -5.73 -26.36 20.04
N TRP A 145 -5.62 -26.54 18.75
CA TRP A 145 -6.75 -26.64 17.84
C TRP A 145 -6.43 -27.56 16.65
N VAL A 146 -7.47 -28.04 16.01
CA VAL A 146 -7.38 -29.00 14.90
C VAL A 146 -8.35 -28.53 13.81
N VAL A 147 -7.88 -28.44 12.57
CA VAL A 147 -8.74 -28.27 11.40
C VAL A 147 -8.90 -29.62 10.72
N ARG A 148 -10.16 -30.04 10.52
CA ARG A 148 -10.51 -31.30 9.85
C ARG A 148 -11.27 -31.03 8.55
N ASN A 149 -11.41 -32.08 7.73
CA ASN A 149 -12.18 -32.01 6.50
C ASN A 149 -11.70 -30.89 5.58
N VAL A 150 -10.40 -30.88 5.29
CA VAL A 150 -9.73 -29.92 4.39
C VAL A 150 -8.93 -30.64 3.31
N SER A 151 -8.68 -29.93 2.21
CA SER A 151 -7.63 -30.27 1.26
C SER A 151 -6.42 -29.38 1.54
N VAL A 152 -5.25 -29.94 1.79
CA VAL A 152 -4.03 -29.16 2.06
C VAL A 152 -3.25 -28.95 0.77
N LEU A 153 -2.88 -27.70 0.48
CA LEU A 153 -1.93 -27.38 -0.59
C LEU A 153 -0.51 -27.68 -0.10
N ASP A 154 0.12 -28.68 -0.73
CA ASP A 154 1.54 -28.94 -0.53
C ASP A 154 2.34 -27.94 -1.38
N VAL A 155 3.09 -27.06 -0.73
CA VAL A 155 3.82 -25.99 -1.42
C VAL A 155 5.12 -26.45 -2.07
N GLU A 156 5.59 -27.68 -1.79
CA GLU A 156 6.82 -28.20 -2.38
C GLU A 156 6.57 -28.74 -3.81
N ASP A 157 5.42 -29.39 -4.01
CA ASP A 157 5.08 -30.00 -5.30
C ASP A 157 3.83 -29.40 -5.97
N GLY A 158 3.14 -28.47 -5.27
CA GLY A 158 1.92 -27.83 -5.75
C GLY A 158 0.68 -28.75 -5.73
N ALA A 159 0.76 -29.92 -5.12
CA ALA A 159 -0.33 -30.90 -5.10
C ALA A 159 -1.38 -30.53 -4.03
N LEU A 160 -2.66 -30.79 -4.34
CA LEU A 160 -3.74 -30.75 -3.37
C LEU A 160 -3.94 -32.16 -2.76
N ARG A 161 -3.69 -32.28 -1.45
CA ARG A 161 -3.91 -33.48 -0.68
C ARG A 161 -5.27 -33.43 0.00
N ALA A 162 -6.25 -34.11 -0.55
CA ALA A 162 -7.62 -34.15 -0.04
C ALA A 162 -7.76 -34.94 1.25
N GLY A 163 -8.83 -34.66 2.02
CA GLY A 163 -9.20 -35.40 3.21
C GLY A 163 -8.15 -35.36 4.32
N GLN A 164 -7.58 -34.20 4.56
CA GLN A 164 -6.54 -33.99 5.56
C GLN A 164 -7.09 -33.43 6.86
N VAL A 165 -6.32 -33.66 7.92
CA VAL A 165 -6.48 -33.04 9.23
C VAL A 165 -5.16 -32.39 9.62
N VAL A 166 -5.25 -31.16 10.16
CA VAL A 166 -4.08 -30.38 10.60
C VAL A 166 -4.22 -30.07 12.08
N ALA A 167 -3.24 -30.50 12.87
CA ALA A 167 -3.16 -30.20 14.30
C ALA A 167 -2.17 -29.08 14.54
N VAL A 168 -2.59 -28.09 15.35
CA VAL A 168 -1.78 -26.93 15.73
C VAL A 168 -1.70 -26.83 17.25
N SER A 169 -0.52 -26.54 17.75
CA SER A 169 -0.28 -26.29 19.17
C SER A 169 0.71 -25.15 19.35
N ALA A 170 0.41 -24.23 20.25
CA ALA A 170 1.22 -23.06 20.55
C ALA A 170 1.67 -22.30 19.28
N GLY A 171 0.76 -22.12 18.33
CA GLY A 171 1.03 -21.42 17.07
C GLY A 171 1.87 -22.16 16.04
N ARG A 172 2.11 -23.47 16.24
CA ARG A 172 2.90 -24.31 15.31
C ARG A 172 2.09 -25.50 14.81
N ILE A 173 2.21 -25.79 13.52
CA ILE A 173 1.70 -27.02 12.93
C ILE A 173 2.51 -28.20 13.50
N LEU A 174 1.82 -29.08 14.25
CA LEU A 174 2.43 -30.28 14.80
C LEU A 174 2.39 -31.45 13.82
N ARG A 175 1.28 -31.57 13.10
CA ARG A 175 1.03 -32.70 12.23
C ARG A 175 0.02 -32.36 11.14
N ILE A 176 0.25 -32.90 9.97
CA ILE A 176 -0.70 -33.02 8.87
C ILE A 176 -0.85 -34.51 8.60
N ALA A 177 -2.06 -35.04 8.50
CA ALA A 177 -2.32 -36.46 8.27
C ALA A 177 -3.67 -36.66 7.56
N ASP A 178 -3.90 -37.90 7.05
CA ASP A 178 -5.20 -38.28 6.52
C ASP A 178 -6.26 -38.20 7.62
N ASP A 179 -7.41 -37.60 7.32
CA ASP A 179 -8.54 -37.49 8.24
C ASP A 179 -9.34 -38.81 8.25
N ASN A 180 -8.96 -39.69 9.13
CA ASN A 180 -9.63 -40.99 9.35
C ASN A 180 -10.60 -40.97 10.54
N GLY A 181 -10.91 -39.76 11.06
CA GLY A 181 -11.77 -39.59 12.23
C GLY A 181 -11.09 -39.86 13.57
N ALA A 182 -9.84 -40.32 13.61
CA ALA A 182 -9.12 -40.53 14.85
C ALA A 182 -8.69 -39.22 15.52
N ASP A 183 -8.55 -39.23 16.84
CA ASP A 183 -8.01 -38.11 17.58
C ASP A 183 -6.52 -37.93 17.26
N LEU A 184 -6.14 -36.70 16.95
CA LEU A 184 -4.73 -36.35 16.81
C LEU A 184 -4.13 -35.97 18.16
N PRO A 185 -2.94 -36.47 18.49
CA PRO A 185 -2.26 -36.03 19.69
C PRO A 185 -1.92 -34.53 19.58
N VAL A 186 -2.36 -33.76 20.55
CA VAL A 186 -1.93 -32.38 20.80
C VAL A 186 -1.15 -32.36 22.11
N TYR A 187 -0.33 -31.34 22.31
CA TYR A 187 0.44 -31.23 23.55
C TYR A 187 -0.48 -30.95 24.76
N GLY A 188 -0.34 -31.73 25.80
CA GLY A 188 -1.06 -31.61 27.07
C GLY A 188 -2.41 -32.34 27.11
N ASP A 189 -3.04 -32.35 28.29
CA ASP A 189 -4.31 -33.04 28.57
C ASP A 189 -5.57 -32.25 28.10
N LEU A 190 -5.35 -31.11 27.40
CA LEU A 190 -6.45 -30.24 26.96
C LEU A 190 -7.02 -30.73 25.63
N GLN A 191 -8.35 -30.92 25.63
CA GLN A 191 -9.06 -31.21 24.38
C GLN A 191 -8.87 -30.05 23.39
N PRO A 192 -8.43 -30.31 22.13
CA PRO A 192 -8.28 -29.24 21.15
C PRO A 192 -9.65 -28.72 20.71
N ARG A 193 -9.73 -27.43 20.35
CA ARG A 193 -10.88 -26.92 19.61
C ARG A 193 -10.83 -27.52 18.19
N VAL A 194 -11.91 -28.16 17.77
CA VAL A 194 -12.05 -28.73 16.44
C VAL A 194 -12.75 -27.71 15.52
N ILE A 195 -12.17 -27.43 14.36
CA ILE A 195 -12.70 -26.60 13.31
C ILE A 195 -13.00 -27.50 12.10
N ASP A 196 -14.24 -27.51 11.64
CA ASP A 196 -14.61 -28.17 10.38
C ASP A 196 -14.27 -27.23 9.21
N GLY A 197 -13.34 -27.63 8.36
CA GLY A 197 -12.94 -26.91 7.19
C GLY A 197 -13.88 -27.06 5.99
N GLN A 198 -14.96 -27.85 6.11
CA GLN A 198 -16.06 -27.97 5.14
C GLN A 198 -15.58 -28.32 3.71
N GLY A 199 -14.50 -29.05 3.60
CA GLY A 199 -13.89 -29.41 2.30
C GLY A 199 -13.09 -28.27 1.63
N MET A 200 -12.90 -27.16 2.32
CA MET A 200 -12.11 -26.02 1.82
C MET A 200 -10.63 -26.40 1.67
N ILE A 201 -9.93 -25.59 0.88
CA ILE A 201 -8.48 -25.68 0.72
C ILE A 201 -7.79 -24.91 1.85
N LEU A 202 -6.92 -25.61 2.58
CA LEU A 202 -6.01 -24.99 3.54
C LEU A 202 -4.65 -24.77 2.86
N MET A 203 -4.19 -23.54 2.86
CA MET A 203 -2.92 -23.12 2.27
C MET A 203 -2.19 -22.17 3.20
N PRO A 204 -0.87 -21.98 3.04
CA PRO A 204 -0.16 -20.90 3.74
C PRO A 204 -0.80 -19.55 3.43
N GLY A 205 -0.76 -18.64 4.41
CA GLY A 205 -1.17 -17.26 4.16
C GLY A 205 -0.34 -16.60 3.06
N LEU A 206 -0.98 -15.75 2.27
CA LEU A 206 -0.32 -15.03 1.18
C LEU A 206 0.69 -14.02 1.71
N TRP A 207 1.67 -13.70 0.87
CA TRP A 207 2.61 -12.61 1.08
C TRP A 207 2.33 -11.48 0.08
N ASP A 208 2.22 -10.25 0.58
CA ASP A 208 2.38 -9.07 -0.25
C ASP A 208 3.85 -8.64 -0.17
N MET A 209 4.55 -8.77 -1.30
CA MET A 209 5.99 -8.52 -1.37
C MET A 209 6.34 -7.06 -1.61
N HIS A 210 5.35 -6.18 -1.84
CA HIS A 210 5.57 -4.76 -2.09
C HIS A 210 4.42 -3.91 -1.52
N THR A 211 4.58 -3.46 -0.30
CA THR A 211 3.60 -2.56 0.34
C THR A 211 4.28 -1.35 0.99
N HIS A 212 3.45 -0.36 1.33
CA HIS A 212 3.78 0.81 2.15
C HIS A 212 2.77 0.86 3.30
N LEU A 213 3.06 0.10 4.34
CA LEU A 213 2.10 -0.33 5.36
C LEU A 213 1.58 0.82 6.24
N SER A 214 0.28 0.87 6.43
CA SER A 214 -0.42 1.73 7.38
C SER A 214 -1.33 0.91 8.31
N LEU A 215 -1.94 1.54 9.31
CA LEU A 215 -2.94 0.88 10.17
C LEU A 215 -4.19 0.47 9.38
N ASP A 216 -4.56 1.27 8.38
CA ASP A 216 -5.75 1.03 7.55
C ASP A 216 -5.62 -0.24 6.70
N ASP A 217 -4.39 -0.58 6.28
CA ASP A 217 -4.12 -1.76 5.45
C ASP A 217 -4.29 -3.07 6.21
N GLY A 218 -4.07 -3.06 7.53
CA GLY A 218 -3.96 -4.27 8.33
C GLY A 218 -5.13 -5.24 8.19
N LEU A 219 -6.34 -4.76 8.45
CA LEU A 219 -7.56 -5.58 8.34
C LEU A 219 -7.83 -5.99 6.89
N LEU A 220 -7.56 -5.11 5.91
CA LEU A 220 -7.78 -5.37 4.48
C LEU A 220 -6.84 -6.46 3.98
N GLN A 221 -5.57 -6.42 4.38
CA GLN A 221 -4.59 -7.46 4.07
C GLN A 221 -5.04 -8.83 4.60
N ILE A 222 -5.45 -8.89 5.87
CA ILE A 222 -5.94 -10.14 6.47
C ILE A 222 -7.22 -10.64 5.79
N ALA A 223 -8.15 -9.75 5.46
CA ALA A 223 -9.38 -10.10 4.74
C ALA A 223 -9.11 -10.66 3.33
N ALA A 224 -8.03 -10.22 2.68
CA ALA A 224 -7.56 -10.75 1.40
C ALA A 224 -6.74 -12.05 1.54
N GLY A 225 -6.53 -12.58 2.76
CA GLY A 225 -5.70 -13.76 3.01
C GLY A 225 -4.20 -13.48 3.06
N VAL A 226 -3.79 -12.21 3.03
CA VAL A 226 -2.38 -11.80 3.15
C VAL A 226 -2.02 -11.73 4.64
N THR A 227 -1.20 -12.66 5.09
CA THR A 227 -0.81 -12.78 6.52
C THR A 227 0.60 -12.29 6.80
N ALA A 228 1.35 -11.98 5.75
CA ALA A 228 2.68 -11.40 5.85
C ALA A 228 2.91 -10.41 4.71
N VAL A 229 3.64 -9.33 4.99
CA VAL A 229 3.94 -8.29 4.03
C VAL A 229 5.40 -7.89 4.08
N ARG A 230 5.90 -7.33 2.97
CA ARG A 230 7.19 -6.66 2.92
C ARG A 230 6.98 -5.17 2.67
N ASP A 231 7.27 -4.36 3.68
CA ASP A 231 7.25 -2.89 3.54
C ASP A 231 8.54 -2.41 2.90
N LEU A 232 8.42 -1.71 1.78
CA LEU A 232 9.55 -1.27 0.97
C LEU A 232 9.79 0.24 0.97
N ALA A 233 8.97 1.02 1.66
CA ALA A 233 9.28 2.43 1.95
C ALA A 233 8.28 2.96 2.99
N ASN A 234 8.80 3.50 4.07
CA ASN A 234 7.99 4.17 5.07
C ASN A 234 8.83 5.13 5.92
N ASP A 235 8.16 5.99 6.68
CA ASP A 235 8.80 6.64 7.81
C ASP A 235 9.16 5.60 8.88
N PRO A 236 10.41 5.53 9.37
CA PRO A 236 10.84 4.46 10.27
C PRO A 236 10.10 4.45 11.60
N GLU A 237 9.73 5.62 12.14
CA GLU A 237 9.03 5.71 13.43
C GLU A 237 7.57 5.27 13.26
N ARG A 238 6.90 5.77 12.23
CA ARG A 238 5.53 5.38 11.89
C ARG A 238 5.42 3.88 11.65
N LEU A 239 6.29 3.31 10.83
CA LEU A 239 6.30 1.88 10.55
C LEU A 239 6.53 1.04 11.81
N ARG A 240 7.44 1.46 12.69
CA ARG A 240 7.69 0.79 13.97
C ARG A 240 6.43 0.76 14.83
N ASN A 241 5.67 1.86 14.87
CA ASN A 241 4.42 1.94 15.63
C ASN A 241 3.31 1.05 15.03
N VAL A 242 3.19 1.01 13.70
CA VAL A 242 2.25 0.12 12.99
C VAL A 242 2.58 -1.34 13.27
N ARG A 243 3.84 -1.74 13.09
CA ARG A 243 4.31 -3.10 13.35
C ARG A 243 4.05 -3.53 14.79
N ALA A 244 4.38 -2.67 15.76
CA ALA A 244 4.15 -2.95 17.16
C ALA A 244 2.66 -3.17 17.49
N ALA A 245 1.76 -2.42 16.86
CA ALA A 245 0.32 -2.59 17.04
C ALA A 245 -0.18 -3.92 16.45
N PHE A 246 0.34 -4.35 15.29
CA PHE A 246 0.01 -5.64 14.68
C PHE A 246 0.63 -6.81 15.45
N ASP A 247 1.91 -6.75 15.79
CA ASP A 247 2.63 -7.81 16.51
C ASP A 247 2.06 -8.08 17.91
N SER A 248 1.55 -7.05 18.56
CA SER A 248 0.88 -7.19 19.87
C SER A 248 -0.56 -7.70 19.78
N GLY A 249 -1.17 -7.72 18.58
CA GLY A 249 -2.58 -8.00 18.40
C GLY A 249 -3.53 -6.88 18.85
N GLU A 250 -2.98 -5.69 19.15
CA GLU A 250 -3.77 -4.50 19.50
C GLU A 250 -4.64 -4.04 18.35
N VAL A 251 -4.11 -4.22 17.12
CA VAL A 251 -4.80 -3.98 15.84
C VAL A 251 -4.63 -5.22 14.97
N ILE A 252 -5.65 -5.55 14.17
CA ILE A 252 -5.55 -6.65 13.22
C ILE A 252 -4.62 -6.25 12.08
N GLY A 253 -3.63 -7.08 11.80
CA GLY A 253 -2.74 -6.87 10.67
C GLY A 253 -1.76 -8.02 10.42
N PRO A 254 -1.06 -8.00 9.27
CA PRO A 254 -0.11 -9.02 8.89
C PRO A 254 1.22 -8.86 9.64
N ARG A 255 2.02 -9.92 9.65
CA ARG A 255 3.43 -9.83 10.00
C ARG A 255 4.16 -9.00 8.96
N SER A 256 5.06 -8.10 9.39
CA SER A 256 5.80 -7.24 8.46
C SER A 256 7.31 -7.47 8.52
N VAL A 257 7.91 -7.61 7.35
CA VAL A 257 9.35 -7.46 7.11
C VAL A 257 9.57 -6.11 6.44
N ALA A 258 10.53 -5.32 6.91
CA ALA A 258 10.73 -3.96 6.41
C ALA A 258 12.08 -3.77 5.75
N ALA A 259 12.14 -2.96 4.69
CA ALA A 259 13.36 -2.39 4.15
C ALA A 259 13.61 -0.99 4.73
N GLY A 260 14.84 -0.69 5.07
CA GLY A 260 15.25 0.68 5.36
C GLY A 260 15.21 1.49 4.06
N PHE A 261 14.58 2.65 4.04
CA PHE A 261 14.39 3.42 2.82
C PHE A 261 15.26 4.68 2.81
N ILE A 262 16.09 4.84 1.77
CA ILE A 262 16.99 5.98 1.59
C ILE A 262 16.78 6.57 0.19
N ASP A 263 16.56 7.89 0.11
CA ASP A 263 16.60 8.61 -1.17
C ASP A 263 17.59 9.79 -1.10
N GLY A 264 18.03 10.27 -2.25
CA GLY A 264 18.83 11.48 -2.36
C GLY A 264 17.94 12.73 -2.23
N LYS A 265 18.42 13.76 -1.53
CA LYS A 265 17.68 15.02 -1.41
C LYS A 265 17.63 15.77 -2.72
N SER A 266 16.44 15.93 -3.28
CA SER A 266 16.17 16.60 -4.54
C SER A 266 14.74 17.14 -4.58
N PRO A 267 14.35 17.94 -5.58
CA PRO A 267 12.94 18.29 -5.80
C PRO A 267 12.03 17.09 -6.12
N TYR A 268 12.60 15.93 -6.44
CA TYR A 268 11.90 14.70 -6.80
C TYR A 268 12.06 13.60 -5.74
N SER A 269 12.59 13.94 -4.56
CA SER A 269 12.75 12.95 -3.48
C SER A 269 11.41 12.38 -3.08
N ALA A 270 11.42 11.11 -2.67
CA ALA A 270 10.26 10.50 -2.06
C ALA A 270 9.80 11.28 -0.82
N PRO A 271 8.49 11.36 -0.57
CA PRO A 271 7.96 12.12 0.57
C PRO A 271 8.08 11.38 1.90
N THR A 272 8.84 10.29 1.97
CA THR A 272 8.99 9.43 3.14
C THR A 272 10.40 8.86 3.23
N GLY A 273 10.74 8.23 4.36
CA GLY A 273 12.04 7.63 4.57
C GLY A 273 13.11 8.63 5.00
N ARG A 274 14.36 8.28 4.78
CA ARG A 274 15.52 9.13 5.11
C ARG A 274 16.12 9.73 3.84
N LEU A 275 16.39 11.04 3.86
CA LEU A 275 16.95 11.77 2.70
C LEU A 275 18.43 12.11 2.95
N ALA A 276 19.30 11.62 2.08
CA ALA A 276 20.74 11.89 2.13
C ALA A 276 21.11 13.08 1.23
N GLU A 277 21.90 14.01 1.75
CA GLU A 277 22.45 15.14 0.99
C GLU A 277 23.83 14.83 0.40
N ASN A 278 24.47 13.77 0.86
CA ASN A 278 25.79 13.31 0.43
C ASN A 278 25.99 11.82 0.79
N LEU A 279 27.06 11.23 0.27
CA LEU A 279 27.39 9.82 0.47
C LEU A 279 27.59 9.47 1.95
N ASP A 280 28.28 10.32 2.72
CA ASP A 280 28.55 10.03 4.15
C ASP A 280 27.24 9.90 4.95
N GLN A 281 26.25 10.74 4.66
CA GLN A 281 24.93 10.62 5.27
C GLN A 281 24.23 9.31 4.85
N ALA A 282 24.27 8.95 3.56
CA ALA A 282 23.69 7.69 3.10
C ALA A 282 24.32 6.47 3.79
N LEU A 283 25.64 6.46 3.94
CA LEU A 283 26.37 5.39 4.65
C LEU A 283 26.04 5.34 6.14
N SER A 284 25.87 6.50 6.78
CA SER A 284 25.40 6.58 8.18
C SER A 284 24.00 5.95 8.32
N MET A 285 23.07 6.28 7.44
CA MET A 285 21.72 5.74 7.43
C MET A 285 21.69 4.21 7.23
N VAL A 286 22.58 3.66 6.39
CA VAL A 286 22.77 2.20 6.26
C VAL A 286 23.19 1.59 7.60
N GLY A 287 24.11 2.26 8.33
CA GLY A 287 24.52 1.83 9.67
C GLY A 287 23.36 1.79 10.67
N GLU A 288 22.55 2.85 10.69
CA GLU A 288 21.39 2.98 11.56
C GLU A 288 20.34 1.89 11.29
N TYR A 289 20.01 1.63 10.01
CA TYR A 289 19.08 0.55 9.65
C TYR A 289 19.61 -0.84 10.04
N ALA A 290 20.92 -1.07 9.92
CA ALA A 290 21.53 -2.31 10.38
C ALA A 290 21.39 -2.49 11.91
N GLU A 291 21.62 -1.42 12.69
CA GLU A 291 21.45 -1.41 14.16
C GLU A 291 19.99 -1.62 14.57
N GLU A 292 19.05 -1.10 13.80
CA GLU A 292 17.61 -1.30 13.98
C GLU A 292 17.14 -2.70 13.51
N GLY A 293 18.02 -3.52 12.93
CA GLY A 293 17.74 -4.91 12.54
C GLY A 293 16.99 -5.07 11.22
N TYR A 294 17.08 -4.10 10.33
CA TYR A 294 16.51 -4.25 8.98
C TYR A 294 17.31 -5.26 8.16
N PRO A 295 16.67 -6.19 7.45
CA PRO A 295 17.36 -7.17 6.62
C PRO A 295 17.73 -6.64 5.23
N GLN A 296 17.24 -5.48 4.86
CA GLN A 296 17.32 -4.91 3.51
C GLN A 296 17.33 -3.39 3.58
N VAL A 297 18.05 -2.77 2.64
CA VAL A 297 17.95 -1.33 2.34
C VAL A 297 17.42 -1.16 0.94
N LYS A 298 16.44 -0.27 0.78
CA LYS A 298 15.91 0.17 -0.51
C LYS A 298 16.40 1.58 -0.80
N ILE A 299 17.05 1.77 -1.93
CA ILE A 299 17.38 3.11 -2.44
C ILE A 299 16.42 3.53 -3.54
N TYR A 300 16.35 4.85 -3.79
CA TYR A 300 15.37 5.41 -4.71
C TYR A 300 16.02 6.26 -5.81
N SER A 301 15.18 6.85 -6.65
CA SER A 301 15.59 7.41 -7.95
C SER A 301 16.45 8.68 -7.87
N SER A 302 16.49 9.37 -6.71
CA SER A 302 17.30 10.59 -6.53
C SER A 302 18.68 10.32 -5.90
N ILE A 303 19.03 9.07 -5.62
CA ILE A 303 20.39 8.70 -5.23
C ILE A 303 21.35 9.02 -6.39
N ASP A 304 22.50 9.60 -6.08
CA ASP A 304 23.56 9.81 -7.06
C ASP A 304 24.10 8.45 -7.54
N PRO A 305 24.18 8.19 -8.87
CA PRO A 305 24.74 6.95 -9.40
C PRO A 305 26.12 6.58 -8.83
N GLU A 306 26.96 7.56 -8.51
CA GLU A 306 28.30 7.31 -7.94
C GLU A 306 28.25 6.79 -6.49
N TRP A 307 27.11 6.91 -5.81
CA TRP A 307 26.94 6.41 -4.45
C TRP A 307 26.50 4.94 -4.39
N VAL A 308 26.05 4.37 -5.51
CA VAL A 308 25.45 3.03 -5.52
C VAL A 308 26.44 1.96 -5.07
N GLU A 309 27.64 1.90 -5.67
CA GLU A 309 28.66 0.91 -5.31
C GLU A 309 29.08 1.02 -3.83
N PRO A 310 29.43 2.20 -3.28
CA PRO A 310 29.75 2.32 -1.86
C PRO A 310 28.57 2.00 -0.93
N ILE A 311 27.34 2.34 -1.28
CA ILE A 311 26.15 1.96 -0.50
C ILE A 311 26.00 0.44 -0.52
N ALA A 312 26.09 -0.22 -1.69
CA ALA A 312 26.02 -1.67 -1.81
C ALA A 312 27.07 -2.38 -0.95
N ALA A 313 28.31 -1.91 -1.01
CA ALA A 313 29.39 -2.45 -0.18
C ALA A 313 29.10 -2.32 1.32
N ALA A 314 28.56 -1.18 1.76
CA ALA A 314 28.22 -0.95 3.18
C ALA A 314 27.03 -1.83 3.62
N VAL A 315 26.00 -1.99 2.78
CA VAL A 315 24.84 -2.84 3.02
C VAL A 315 25.28 -4.31 3.16
N HIS A 316 26.09 -4.80 2.21
CA HIS A 316 26.60 -6.16 2.23
C HIS A 316 27.53 -6.44 3.42
N ALA A 317 28.36 -5.47 3.81
CA ALA A 317 29.23 -5.59 5.00
C ALA A 317 28.42 -5.79 6.31
N LYS A 318 27.16 -5.37 6.33
CA LYS A 318 26.20 -5.58 7.43
C LYS A 318 25.34 -6.84 7.27
N GLY A 319 25.53 -7.62 6.22
CA GLY A 319 24.74 -8.82 5.92
C GLY A 319 23.32 -8.52 5.43
N MET A 320 23.06 -7.30 5.00
CA MET A 320 21.78 -6.87 4.42
C MET A 320 21.81 -7.00 2.91
N ARG A 321 20.63 -6.86 2.27
CA ARG A 321 20.45 -6.81 0.82
C ARG A 321 20.22 -5.37 0.36
N LEU A 322 20.76 -5.01 -0.82
CA LEU A 322 20.46 -3.75 -1.48
C LEU A 322 19.37 -3.96 -2.56
N SER A 323 18.34 -3.14 -2.51
CA SER A 323 17.27 -3.14 -3.50
C SER A 323 16.85 -1.73 -3.87
N GLY A 324 15.99 -1.58 -4.84
CA GLY A 324 15.39 -0.27 -5.09
C GLY A 324 14.97 -0.01 -6.51
N HIS A 325 14.67 1.27 -6.73
CA HIS A 325 14.62 1.85 -8.05
C HIS A 325 16.05 2.03 -8.57
N ILE A 326 16.17 1.98 -9.87
CA ILE A 326 17.43 2.38 -10.50
C ILE A 326 17.54 3.91 -10.42
N PRO A 327 18.62 4.46 -9.85
CA PRO A 327 18.86 5.90 -9.85
C PRO A 327 18.76 6.52 -11.22
N SER A 328 18.24 7.75 -11.30
CA SER A 328 18.20 8.48 -12.58
C SER A 328 19.61 8.62 -13.17
N TYR A 329 19.71 8.61 -14.50
CA TYR A 329 20.97 8.66 -15.26
C TYR A 329 21.87 7.42 -15.11
N MET A 330 21.36 6.34 -14.54
CA MET A 330 22.02 5.05 -14.40
C MET A 330 21.22 3.98 -15.15
N THR A 331 21.92 2.98 -15.72
CA THR A 331 21.26 1.80 -16.28
C THR A 331 21.05 0.72 -15.24
N ALA A 332 20.00 -0.11 -15.38
CA ALA A 332 19.81 -1.25 -14.51
C ALA A 332 20.98 -2.22 -14.56
N ARG A 333 21.62 -2.36 -15.73
CA ARG A 333 22.85 -3.15 -15.91
C ARG A 333 23.98 -2.65 -15.00
N GLN A 334 24.20 -1.33 -14.95
CA GLN A 334 25.24 -0.77 -14.12
C GLN A 334 24.90 -0.97 -12.63
N ALA A 335 23.66 -0.71 -12.22
CA ALA A 335 23.24 -0.94 -10.84
C ALA A 335 23.47 -2.38 -10.35
N VAL A 336 23.23 -3.37 -11.21
CA VAL A 336 23.53 -4.79 -10.91
C VAL A 336 25.04 -5.03 -10.77
N LEU A 337 25.85 -4.41 -11.62
CA LEU A 337 27.32 -4.52 -11.52
C LEU A 337 27.84 -3.86 -10.24
N ASP A 338 27.22 -2.79 -9.80
CA ASP A 338 27.56 -2.02 -8.59
C ASP A 338 26.99 -2.65 -7.30
N GLY A 339 26.25 -3.76 -7.41
CA GLY A 339 25.89 -4.58 -6.27
C GLY A 339 24.41 -4.61 -5.88
N PHE A 340 23.47 -4.26 -6.77
CA PHE A 340 22.05 -4.50 -6.52
C PHE A 340 21.75 -6.00 -6.40
N ASP A 341 21.03 -6.38 -5.34
CA ASP A 341 20.54 -7.74 -5.12
C ASP A 341 19.09 -7.91 -5.61
N GLU A 342 18.34 -6.80 -5.74
CA GLU A 342 16.95 -6.83 -6.14
C GLU A 342 16.53 -5.52 -6.80
N ILE A 343 15.75 -5.61 -7.87
CA ILE A 343 15.18 -4.46 -8.59
C ILE A 343 13.66 -4.49 -8.43
N GLN A 344 13.09 -3.41 -7.90
CA GLN A 344 11.66 -3.18 -7.87
C GLN A 344 11.19 -2.54 -9.16
N HIS A 345 9.98 -2.97 -9.59
CA HIS A 345 9.23 -2.48 -10.75
C HIS A 345 9.82 -2.87 -12.10
N ILE A 346 8.99 -3.53 -12.89
CA ILE A 346 9.38 -4.05 -14.21
C ILE A 346 9.86 -2.95 -15.18
N ASN A 347 9.28 -1.74 -15.07
CA ASN A 347 9.67 -0.62 -15.92
C ASN A 347 11.16 -0.26 -15.76
N MET A 348 11.77 -0.46 -14.59
CA MET A 348 13.19 -0.20 -14.37
C MET A 348 14.09 -1.09 -15.22
N LEU A 349 13.63 -2.32 -15.55
CA LEU A 349 14.35 -3.22 -16.46
C LEU A 349 14.22 -2.76 -17.91
N PHE A 350 13.04 -2.28 -18.32
CA PHE A 350 12.83 -1.76 -19.67
C PHE A 350 13.58 -0.44 -19.91
N LEU A 351 13.63 0.43 -18.90
CA LEU A 351 14.39 1.68 -18.98
C LEU A 351 15.89 1.46 -19.23
N ASN A 352 16.44 0.28 -18.89
CA ASN A 352 17.80 -0.10 -19.26
C ASN A 352 18.08 -0.01 -20.79
N PHE A 353 17.03 -0.17 -21.60
CA PHE A 353 17.10 -0.19 -23.05
C PHE A 353 16.46 1.04 -23.71
N LEU A 354 15.55 1.70 -23.01
CA LEU A 354 14.68 2.75 -23.56
C LEU A 354 15.11 4.16 -23.16
N ALA A 355 15.69 4.33 -21.97
CA ALA A 355 16.13 5.62 -21.48
C ALA A 355 17.50 5.99 -22.04
N GLY A 356 17.63 7.24 -22.49
CA GLY A 356 18.90 7.84 -22.88
C GLY A 356 19.66 8.43 -21.68
N PRO A 357 20.93 8.83 -21.87
CA PRO A 357 21.76 9.34 -20.78
C PRO A 357 21.29 10.69 -20.19
N GLU A 358 20.46 11.43 -20.93
CA GLU A 358 19.91 12.72 -20.50
C GLU A 358 18.47 12.62 -19.95
N ASP A 359 17.88 11.42 -19.98
CA ASP A 359 16.49 11.22 -19.56
C ASP A 359 16.37 11.17 -18.02
N ASP A 360 15.62 12.13 -17.46
CA ASP A 360 15.36 12.17 -16.02
C ASP A 360 14.19 11.25 -15.65
N THR A 361 14.54 10.02 -15.25
CA THR A 361 13.57 8.99 -14.86
C THR A 361 12.95 9.20 -13.47
N ARG A 362 13.24 10.32 -12.77
CA ARG A 362 12.50 10.75 -11.57
C ARG A 362 11.13 11.34 -11.92
N THR A 363 10.95 11.74 -13.17
CA THR A 363 9.70 12.33 -13.69
C THR A 363 8.75 11.25 -14.22
N PRO A 364 7.50 11.59 -14.61
CA PRO A 364 6.58 10.66 -15.28
C PRO A 364 7.13 10.05 -16.58
N LEU A 365 8.22 10.60 -17.12
CA LEU A 365 8.90 10.05 -18.30
C LEU A 365 9.23 8.56 -18.16
N ARG A 366 9.52 8.08 -16.93
CA ARG A 366 9.78 6.66 -16.64
C ARG A 366 8.62 5.72 -16.98
N PHE A 367 7.40 6.23 -17.01
CA PHE A 367 6.21 5.48 -17.40
C PHE A 367 5.91 5.67 -18.88
N ALA A 368 5.98 6.92 -19.38
CA ALA A 368 5.71 7.25 -20.78
C ALA A 368 6.65 6.52 -21.73
N LEU A 369 7.97 6.50 -21.45
CA LEU A 369 8.94 5.79 -22.29
C LEU A 369 8.62 4.31 -22.43
N VAL A 370 8.18 3.67 -21.33
CA VAL A 370 7.85 2.25 -21.36
C VAL A 370 6.53 2.04 -22.10
N ALA A 371 5.46 2.79 -21.76
CA ALA A 371 4.17 2.70 -22.43
C ALA A 371 4.25 2.92 -23.95
N GLU A 372 5.13 3.82 -24.42
CA GLU A 372 5.26 4.17 -25.83
C GLU A 372 6.17 3.20 -26.61
N ARG A 373 7.17 2.61 -25.95
CA ARG A 373 8.30 2.00 -26.67
C ARG A 373 8.63 0.55 -26.28
N ALA A 374 8.12 0.04 -25.13
CA ALA A 374 8.50 -1.30 -24.70
C ALA A 374 7.99 -2.39 -25.65
N GLY A 375 6.82 -2.19 -26.26
CA GLY A 375 6.27 -3.11 -27.25
C GLY A 375 7.10 -3.27 -28.54
N ASP A 376 8.03 -2.37 -28.80
CA ASP A 376 8.94 -2.41 -29.96
C ASP A 376 10.32 -3.00 -29.61
N LEU A 377 10.57 -3.33 -28.32
CA LEU A 377 11.83 -3.94 -27.89
C LEU A 377 11.88 -5.40 -28.32
N ASP A 378 12.90 -5.76 -29.10
CA ASP A 378 13.17 -7.15 -29.42
C ASP A 378 13.73 -7.91 -28.22
N LEU A 379 12.84 -8.66 -27.54
CA LEU A 379 13.18 -9.47 -26.37
C LEU A 379 14.13 -10.63 -26.70
N ASP A 380 14.25 -11.01 -27.97
CA ASP A 380 15.17 -12.04 -28.45
C ASP A 380 16.56 -11.49 -28.83
N SER A 381 16.73 -10.18 -28.78
CA SER A 381 18.02 -9.53 -29.08
C SER A 381 19.14 -10.03 -28.17
N ALA A 382 20.37 -10.00 -28.66
CA ALA A 382 21.55 -10.35 -27.86
C ALA A 382 21.68 -9.47 -26.60
N ALA A 383 21.36 -8.18 -26.70
CA ALA A 383 21.45 -7.24 -25.59
C ALA A 383 20.50 -7.60 -24.42
N VAL A 384 19.25 -7.99 -24.74
CA VAL A 384 18.29 -8.44 -23.72
C VAL A 384 18.70 -9.77 -23.10
N LYS A 385 19.10 -10.74 -23.92
CA LYS A 385 19.58 -12.04 -23.44
C LYS A 385 20.82 -11.95 -22.55
N ASP A 386 21.76 -11.07 -22.91
CA ASP A 386 22.96 -10.80 -22.10
C ASP A 386 22.60 -10.15 -20.76
N PHE A 387 21.60 -9.25 -20.75
CA PHE A 387 21.15 -8.63 -19.50
C PHE A 387 20.43 -9.63 -18.60
N ILE A 388 19.53 -10.47 -19.15
CA ILE A 388 18.89 -11.56 -18.41
C ILE A 388 19.96 -12.54 -17.88
N GLY A 389 20.97 -12.84 -18.68
CA GLY A 389 22.13 -13.65 -18.25
C GLY A 389 22.84 -13.03 -17.05
N LEU A 390 23.08 -11.70 -17.08
CA LEU A 390 23.69 -10.99 -15.96
C LEU A 390 22.84 -11.08 -14.69
N LEU A 391 21.52 -10.82 -14.77
CA LEU A 391 20.60 -10.94 -13.61
C LEU A 391 20.67 -12.33 -12.99
N ARG A 392 20.57 -13.37 -13.82
CA ARG A 392 20.67 -14.76 -13.39
C ARG A 392 22.02 -15.08 -12.74
N ASP A 393 23.13 -14.70 -13.38
CA ASP A 393 24.48 -15.06 -12.94
C ASP A 393 24.88 -14.32 -11.66
N LYS A 394 24.29 -13.14 -11.41
CA LYS A 394 24.40 -12.38 -10.15
C LYS A 394 23.38 -12.79 -9.09
N GLY A 395 22.36 -13.58 -9.44
CA GLY A 395 21.28 -13.98 -8.52
C GLY A 395 20.37 -12.81 -8.13
N VAL A 396 20.22 -11.82 -9.03
CA VAL A 396 19.38 -10.65 -8.78
C VAL A 396 17.90 -11.04 -8.82
N VAL A 397 17.16 -10.65 -7.81
CA VAL A 397 15.70 -10.83 -7.72
C VAL A 397 15.01 -9.66 -8.41
N VAL A 398 13.91 -9.94 -9.07
CA VAL A 398 13.02 -8.91 -9.64
C VAL A 398 11.70 -8.96 -8.90
N ASP A 399 11.30 -7.82 -8.33
CA ASP A 399 9.96 -7.57 -7.79
C ASP A 399 9.19 -6.71 -8.81
N PRO A 400 8.45 -7.32 -9.74
CA PRO A 400 8.09 -6.65 -10.99
C PRO A 400 6.86 -5.74 -10.86
N THR A 401 6.00 -5.93 -9.86
CA THR A 401 4.73 -5.20 -9.68
C THR A 401 3.90 -5.10 -10.98
N VAL A 402 3.82 -6.20 -11.74
CA VAL A 402 3.25 -6.25 -13.11
C VAL A 402 1.80 -5.77 -13.16
N THR A 403 0.99 -6.12 -12.16
CA THR A 403 -0.44 -5.74 -12.13
C THR A 403 -0.64 -4.23 -12.21
N ILE A 404 0.24 -3.44 -11.55
CA ILE A 404 0.16 -1.98 -11.58
C ILE A 404 0.43 -1.47 -13.00
N PHE A 405 1.44 -2.01 -13.69
CA PHE A 405 1.79 -1.59 -15.05
C PHE A 405 0.77 -2.07 -16.08
N ASP A 406 0.23 -3.29 -15.94
CA ASP A 406 -0.84 -3.76 -16.82
C ASP A 406 -2.08 -2.86 -16.71
N SER A 407 -2.49 -2.51 -15.48
CA SER A 407 -3.57 -1.55 -15.24
C SER A 407 -3.21 -0.16 -15.80
N MET A 408 -2.06 0.38 -15.45
CA MET A 408 -1.62 1.71 -15.89
C MET A 408 -1.62 1.88 -17.41
N PHE A 409 -1.22 0.87 -18.17
CA PHE A 409 -1.08 0.95 -19.63
C PHE A 409 -2.32 0.53 -20.40
N ARG A 410 -3.31 -0.09 -19.76
CA ARG A 410 -4.49 -0.66 -20.43
C ARG A 410 -5.82 -0.17 -19.90
N HIS A 411 -5.86 0.34 -18.68
CA HIS A 411 -7.10 0.77 -18.04
C HIS A 411 -7.51 2.15 -18.55
N ARG A 412 -8.62 2.21 -19.27
CA ARG A 412 -9.22 3.45 -19.76
C ARG A 412 -10.16 4.03 -18.71
N SER A 413 -10.05 5.32 -18.46
CA SER A 413 -10.98 6.05 -17.58
C SER A 413 -12.43 5.83 -18.00
N GLY A 414 -13.31 5.62 -17.04
CA GLY A 414 -14.74 5.32 -17.25
C GLY A 414 -15.07 3.84 -17.45
N GLN A 415 -14.07 2.96 -17.51
CA GLN A 415 -14.25 1.51 -17.60
C GLN A 415 -13.77 0.83 -16.31
N LEU A 416 -14.33 -0.31 -15.94
CA LEU A 416 -13.83 -1.10 -14.85
C LEU A 416 -12.61 -1.92 -15.31
N ASP A 417 -11.50 -1.81 -14.62
CA ASP A 417 -10.35 -2.67 -14.87
C ASP A 417 -10.72 -4.13 -14.59
N PRO A 418 -10.43 -5.07 -15.51
CA PRO A 418 -10.72 -6.49 -15.32
C PRO A 418 -10.11 -7.10 -14.04
N SER A 419 -9.01 -6.56 -13.51
CA SER A 419 -8.41 -7.01 -12.26
C SER A 419 -9.32 -6.79 -11.04
N TYR A 420 -10.22 -5.82 -11.10
CA TYR A 420 -11.19 -5.53 -10.04
C TYR A 420 -12.53 -6.26 -10.20
N ALA A 421 -12.76 -6.98 -11.30
CA ALA A 421 -14.06 -7.58 -11.61
C ALA A 421 -14.60 -8.49 -10.50
N MET A 422 -13.71 -9.22 -9.80
CA MET A 422 -14.11 -10.12 -8.72
C MET A 422 -14.55 -9.41 -7.44
N ILE A 423 -14.09 -8.18 -7.19
CA ILE A 423 -14.31 -7.48 -5.94
C ILE A 423 -15.22 -6.26 -6.07
N ALA A 424 -15.36 -5.68 -7.26
CA ALA A 424 -16.03 -4.41 -7.48
C ALA A 424 -17.46 -4.37 -6.95
N ASP A 425 -18.23 -5.47 -7.09
CA ASP A 425 -19.61 -5.55 -6.62
C ASP A 425 -19.73 -5.65 -5.08
N HIS A 426 -18.63 -5.94 -4.40
CA HIS A 426 -18.56 -6.01 -2.94
C HIS A 426 -18.06 -4.71 -2.30
N MET A 427 -17.62 -3.75 -3.11
CA MET A 427 -17.06 -2.49 -2.63
C MET A 427 -18.14 -1.45 -2.34
N PRO A 428 -17.90 -0.54 -1.39
CA PRO A 428 -18.74 0.64 -1.22
C PRO A 428 -18.89 1.41 -2.55
N PRO A 429 -20.05 2.04 -2.83
CA PRO A 429 -20.30 2.69 -4.11
C PRO A 429 -19.24 3.72 -4.51
N THR A 430 -18.70 4.48 -3.57
CA THR A 430 -17.63 5.45 -3.82
C THR A 430 -16.31 4.79 -4.21
N VAL A 431 -15.92 3.73 -3.51
CA VAL A 431 -14.71 2.94 -3.84
C VAL A 431 -14.85 2.31 -5.22
N ARG A 432 -16.01 1.67 -5.51
CA ARG A 432 -16.28 1.09 -6.83
C ARG A 432 -16.17 2.12 -7.96
N ARG A 433 -16.65 3.34 -7.73
CA ARG A 433 -16.53 4.44 -8.70
C ARG A 433 -15.08 4.87 -8.91
N GLY A 434 -14.26 4.88 -7.85
CA GLY A 434 -12.82 5.10 -7.94
C GLY A 434 -12.11 4.07 -8.83
N MET A 435 -12.59 2.81 -8.85
CA MET A 435 -12.07 1.76 -9.73
C MET A 435 -12.31 1.99 -11.23
N LEU A 436 -13.02 3.06 -11.60
CA LEU A 436 -13.18 3.49 -13.00
C LEU A 436 -12.09 4.47 -13.45
N GLY A 437 -11.20 4.89 -12.55
CA GLY A 437 -10.13 5.85 -12.85
C GLY A 437 -8.90 5.18 -13.43
N GLY A 438 -8.52 5.51 -14.67
CA GLY A 438 -7.25 5.12 -15.25
C GLY A 438 -6.13 6.06 -14.80
N GLU A 439 -4.90 5.54 -14.65
CA GLU A 439 -3.74 6.32 -14.20
C GLU A 439 -3.08 7.11 -15.35
N MET A 440 -3.18 6.62 -16.57
CA MET A 440 -2.68 7.30 -17.77
C MET A 440 -3.86 7.73 -18.66
N ASP A 441 -3.63 8.77 -19.45
CA ASP A 441 -4.59 9.21 -20.46
C ASP A 441 -4.50 8.28 -21.68
N ILE A 442 -5.41 7.30 -21.73
CA ILE A 442 -5.47 6.28 -22.77
C ILE A 442 -6.68 6.53 -23.66
N ASP A 443 -6.40 6.83 -24.92
CA ASP A 443 -7.39 7.08 -25.97
C ASP A 443 -7.27 6.07 -27.13
N ASP A 444 -8.01 6.30 -28.22
CA ASP A 444 -7.97 5.42 -29.38
C ASP A 444 -6.67 5.52 -30.18
N ASP A 445 -5.93 6.62 -30.07
CA ASP A 445 -4.69 6.86 -30.80
C ASP A 445 -3.51 6.11 -30.17
N ASN A 446 -3.46 6.02 -28.82
CA ASN A 446 -2.33 5.42 -28.10
C ASN A 446 -2.61 4.01 -27.52
N ALA A 447 -3.87 3.61 -27.35
CA ALA A 447 -4.24 2.35 -26.68
C ALA A 447 -3.58 1.10 -27.30
N ALA A 448 -3.49 1.03 -28.64
CA ALA A 448 -2.88 -0.12 -29.32
C ALA A 448 -1.36 -0.18 -29.07
N THR A 449 -0.70 0.95 -28.90
CA THR A 449 0.73 1.05 -28.59
C THR A 449 0.97 0.63 -27.14
N TYR A 450 0.22 1.21 -26.19
CA TYR A 450 0.34 0.93 -24.77
C TYR A 450 0.00 -0.52 -24.41
N ALA A 451 -1.01 -1.12 -25.08
CA ALA A 451 -1.37 -2.52 -24.86
C ALA A 451 -0.31 -3.54 -25.33
N ARG A 452 0.68 -3.12 -26.15
CA ARG A 452 1.82 -3.97 -26.58
C ARG A 452 3.01 -3.87 -25.63
N SER A 453 3.05 -2.84 -24.81
CA SER A 453 4.11 -2.58 -23.84
C SER A 453 3.87 -3.31 -22.54
#